data_cdf7e8a2c1fa78f54def165980133811
#
_entry.id   cdf7e8a2c1fa78f54def165980133811
#
_cell.length_a   1.000
_cell.length_b   1.000
_cell.length_c   1.000
_cell.angle_alpha   90.00
_cell.angle_beta   90.00
_cell.angle_gamma   90.00
#
_symmetry.space_group_name_H-M   'P 1'
#
loop_
_entity.id
_entity.type
_entity.pdbx_description
1 polymer ?
#
loop_
_entity_poly.entity_id
_entity_poly.type
_entity_poly.pdbx_seq_one_letter_code
_entity_poly.pdbx_strand_id
1 'polypeptide(L)'
;ARGLAQQIVAASTGDIAALSVQVQTMGREFAECGFSGALATYAVSWLNDALSQRVVALCAQGARLPAASWCWVNLGSAARQEQTLTTDQDNGLIFTASDEAEAEELRSVFLPFAREVNRQLSDAGFTLCPGDIMAGNIKWCRSLDEWVQLFYNWIHKPEPEALLNATIFFDLRPLYGDLDLASVLHQKLAQWSGGSSAQIFLRLMATNALTAEPPIGFTGDIVTEKDGKDRFIDIKKFGIRIFVDAARIMALSAGVPDADTRTRFLKAGPAFGMNERDIEATLGAMSALQRIRL
;
A
#
# COMPACT_ATOMS: atom_id res chain seq x y z
N ALA A 1 8.34 -1.28 -20.80
CA ALA A 1 7.95 -2.03 -19.60
C ALA A 1 8.37 -3.51 -19.65
N ARG A 2 7.91 -4.31 -20.65
CA ARG A 2 8.16 -5.76 -20.68
C ARG A 2 9.65 -6.13 -20.71
N GLY A 3 10.47 -5.45 -21.53
CA GLY A 3 11.92 -5.70 -21.58
C GLY A 3 12.62 -5.36 -20.26
N LEU A 4 12.21 -4.27 -19.61
CA LEU A 4 12.74 -3.87 -18.31
C LEU A 4 12.39 -4.89 -17.21
N ALA A 5 11.17 -5.43 -17.22
CA ALA A 5 10.78 -6.49 -16.28
C ALA A 5 11.63 -7.76 -16.44
N GLN A 6 11.99 -8.15 -17.68
CA GLN A 6 12.87 -9.28 -17.91
C GLN A 6 14.29 -9.03 -17.37
N GLN A 7 14.82 -7.81 -17.50
CA GLN A 7 16.10 -7.44 -16.92
C GLN A 7 16.06 -7.49 -15.39
N ILE A 8 14.98 -7.00 -14.77
CA ILE A 8 14.80 -7.05 -13.32
C ILE A 8 14.81 -8.48 -12.78
N VAL A 9 14.11 -9.40 -13.44
CA VAL A 9 14.08 -10.82 -13.02
C VAL A 9 15.46 -11.46 -13.03
N ALA A 10 16.32 -11.09 -13.99
CA ALA A 10 17.67 -11.60 -14.13
C ALA A 10 18.73 -10.83 -13.31
N ALA A 11 18.36 -9.71 -12.68
CA ALA A 11 19.28 -8.77 -12.05
C ALA A 11 20.04 -9.39 -10.86
N SER A 12 21.29 -9.01 -10.70
CA SER A 12 22.04 -9.17 -9.45
C SER A 12 21.77 -8.00 -8.49
N THR A 13 22.21 -8.12 -7.24
CA THR A 13 22.06 -7.02 -6.26
C THR A 13 22.66 -5.69 -6.77
N GLY A 14 23.80 -5.76 -7.50
CA GLY A 14 24.46 -4.57 -8.04
C GLY A 14 23.69 -3.85 -9.15
N ASP A 15 22.76 -4.53 -9.81
CA ASP A 15 22.00 -3.99 -10.95
C ASP A 15 20.72 -3.26 -10.51
N ILE A 16 20.20 -3.57 -9.30
CA ILE A 16 18.86 -3.12 -8.85
C ILE A 16 18.73 -1.59 -8.84
N ALA A 17 19.71 -0.87 -8.33
CA ALA A 17 19.66 0.59 -8.26
C ALA A 17 19.58 1.23 -9.65
N ALA A 18 20.35 0.74 -10.62
CA ALA A 18 20.32 1.24 -11.99
C ALA A 18 18.98 0.95 -12.68
N LEU A 19 18.40 -0.22 -12.42
CA LEU A 19 17.08 -0.61 -12.94
C LEU A 19 15.96 0.22 -12.31
N SER A 20 16.05 0.56 -11.02
CA SER A 20 15.11 1.46 -10.35
C SER A 20 15.09 2.85 -10.99
N VAL A 21 16.26 3.41 -11.34
CA VAL A 21 16.35 4.68 -12.08
C VAL A 21 15.66 4.58 -13.45
N GLN A 22 15.80 3.45 -14.15
CA GLN A 22 15.11 3.24 -15.44
C GLN A 22 13.58 3.18 -15.27
N VAL A 23 13.07 2.57 -14.19
CA VAL A 23 11.63 2.57 -13.88
C VAL A 23 11.12 3.99 -13.67
N GLN A 24 11.85 4.83 -12.91
CA GLN A 24 11.48 6.22 -12.68
C GLN A 24 11.50 7.05 -14.00
N THR A 25 12.51 6.84 -14.85
CA THR A 25 12.61 7.49 -16.15
C THR A 25 11.42 7.13 -17.04
N MET A 26 11.09 5.84 -17.11
CA MET A 26 9.93 5.38 -17.88
C MET A 26 8.61 5.96 -17.34
N GLY A 27 8.47 6.12 -16.04
CA GLY A 27 7.29 6.74 -15.44
C GLY A 27 7.11 8.19 -15.86
N ARG A 28 8.20 8.99 -15.92
CA ARG A 28 8.21 10.36 -16.45
C ARG A 28 7.84 10.39 -17.93
N GLU A 29 8.45 9.54 -18.74
CA GLU A 29 8.14 9.43 -20.17
C GLU A 29 6.66 9.12 -20.41
N PHE A 30 6.04 8.24 -19.59
CA PHE A 30 4.61 7.96 -19.71
C PHE A 30 3.75 9.20 -19.41
N ALA A 31 4.10 9.98 -18.40
CA ALA A 31 3.40 11.22 -18.08
C ALA A 31 3.54 12.25 -19.21
N GLU A 32 4.75 12.42 -19.77
CA GLU A 32 5.07 13.35 -20.86
C GLU A 32 4.39 12.93 -22.18
N CYS A 33 4.33 11.63 -22.47
CA CYS A 33 3.65 11.11 -23.66
C CYS A 33 2.12 11.13 -23.56
N GLY A 34 1.55 11.65 -22.47
CA GLY A 34 0.10 11.83 -22.32
C GLY A 34 -0.67 10.56 -21.93
N PHE A 35 -0.01 9.53 -21.43
CA PHE A 35 -0.71 8.38 -20.84
C PHE A 35 -1.56 8.83 -19.65
N SER A 36 -2.66 8.09 -19.41
CA SER A 36 -3.47 8.34 -18.20
C SER A 36 -2.65 8.11 -16.93
N GLY A 37 -2.89 8.93 -15.90
CA GLY A 37 -2.20 8.77 -14.62
C GLY A 37 -2.38 7.37 -14.02
N ALA A 38 -3.58 6.80 -14.15
CA ALA A 38 -3.87 5.44 -13.69
C ALA A 38 -3.00 4.37 -14.39
N LEU A 39 -2.81 4.47 -15.72
CA LEU A 39 -1.97 3.53 -16.44
C LEU A 39 -0.49 3.72 -16.10
N ALA A 40 -0.03 4.96 -15.99
CA ALA A 40 1.36 5.26 -15.69
C ALA A 40 1.74 4.82 -14.26
N THR A 41 0.91 5.13 -13.25
CA THR A 41 1.14 4.68 -11.86
C THR A 41 1.07 3.17 -11.73
N TYR A 42 0.13 2.51 -12.43
CA TYR A 42 0.06 1.05 -12.47
C TYR A 42 1.32 0.43 -13.05
N ALA A 43 1.81 0.94 -14.18
CA ALA A 43 3.03 0.44 -14.83
C ALA A 43 4.28 0.64 -13.96
N VAL A 44 4.41 1.79 -13.30
CA VAL A 44 5.49 2.07 -12.34
C VAL A 44 5.38 1.10 -11.16
N SER A 45 4.19 0.94 -10.57
CA SER A 45 3.99 0.04 -9.43
C SER A 45 4.28 -1.42 -9.77
N TRP A 46 3.89 -1.86 -10.97
CA TRP A 46 4.16 -3.23 -11.44
C TRP A 46 5.66 -3.50 -11.56
N LEU A 47 6.45 -2.54 -12.05
CA LEU A 47 7.90 -2.66 -12.13
C LEU A 47 8.57 -2.54 -10.76
N ASN A 48 8.06 -1.68 -9.88
CA ASN A 48 8.51 -1.60 -8.49
C ASN A 48 8.22 -2.89 -7.72
N ASP A 49 7.09 -3.55 -7.99
CA ASP A 49 6.81 -4.89 -7.47
C ASP A 49 7.87 -5.90 -7.94
N ALA A 50 8.20 -5.90 -9.23
CA ALA A 50 9.23 -6.80 -9.76
C ALA A 50 10.61 -6.53 -9.13
N LEU A 51 10.99 -5.26 -8.94
CA LEU A 51 12.23 -4.89 -8.23
C LEU A 51 12.20 -5.40 -6.78
N SER A 52 11.12 -5.14 -6.06
CA SER A 52 10.97 -5.55 -4.67
C SER A 52 10.98 -7.07 -4.53
N GLN A 53 10.26 -7.80 -5.40
CA GLN A 53 10.29 -9.26 -5.45
C GLN A 53 11.71 -9.79 -5.68
N ARG A 54 12.47 -9.15 -6.58
CA ARG A 54 13.83 -9.56 -6.87
C ARG A 54 14.75 -9.34 -5.68
N VAL A 55 14.65 -8.21 -5.00
CA VAL A 55 15.42 -7.91 -3.77
C VAL A 55 15.10 -8.94 -2.69
N VAL A 56 13.81 -9.18 -2.41
CA VAL A 56 13.39 -10.19 -1.43
C VAL A 56 13.94 -11.57 -1.77
N ALA A 57 13.85 -11.99 -3.05
CA ALA A 57 14.37 -13.27 -3.51
C ALA A 57 15.89 -13.39 -3.32
N LEU A 58 16.66 -12.35 -3.65
CA LEU A 58 18.12 -12.34 -3.49
C LEU A 58 18.52 -12.43 -2.01
N CYS A 59 17.86 -11.67 -1.14
CA CYS A 59 18.08 -11.75 0.31
C CYS A 59 17.71 -13.13 0.87
N ALA A 60 16.59 -13.71 0.40
CA ALA A 60 16.17 -15.04 0.85
C ALA A 60 17.15 -16.15 0.43
N GLN A 61 17.75 -16.06 -0.76
CA GLN A 61 18.80 -16.99 -1.20
C GLN A 61 20.07 -16.90 -0.36
N GLY A 62 20.40 -15.71 0.14
CA GLY A 62 21.57 -15.48 1.01
C GLY A 62 21.36 -15.77 2.49
N ALA A 63 20.09 -15.87 2.92
CA ALA A 63 19.72 -16.09 4.32
C ALA A 63 19.41 -17.57 4.60
N ARG A 64 19.67 -18.00 5.85
CA ARG A 64 19.23 -19.32 6.34
C ARG A 64 17.86 -19.17 6.97
N LEU A 65 16.83 -19.07 6.13
CA LEU A 65 15.45 -18.94 6.60
C LEU A 65 14.92 -20.30 7.11
N PRO A 66 14.03 -20.29 8.15
CA PRO A 66 13.40 -21.49 8.66
C PRO A 66 12.40 -22.06 7.63
N ALA A 67 12.01 -23.33 7.83
CA ALA A 67 11.04 -24.00 6.96
C ALA A 67 9.58 -23.54 7.17
N ALA A 68 9.32 -22.59 8.05
CA ALA A 68 8.00 -22.00 8.25
C ALA A 68 7.52 -21.27 7.01
N SER A 69 6.22 -21.37 6.71
CA SER A 69 5.62 -20.53 5.66
C SER A 69 5.70 -19.06 6.03
N TRP A 70 6.07 -18.21 5.06
CA TRP A 70 6.14 -16.76 5.25
C TRP A 70 5.74 -16.01 3.98
N CYS A 71 5.28 -14.78 4.16
CA CYS A 71 4.87 -13.89 3.08
C CYS A 71 5.37 -12.47 3.35
N TRP A 72 6.05 -11.89 2.37
CA TRP A 72 6.29 -10.45 2.31
C TRP A 72 5.06 -9.76 1.74
N VAL A 73 4.56 -8.75 2.42
CA VAL A 73 3.37 -8.00 1.99
C VAL A 73 3.72 -6.53 1.74
N ASN A 74 3.16 -5.98 0.67
CA ASN A 74 3.11 -4.54 0.43
C ASN A 74 1.91 -3.94 1.14
N LEU A 75 2.07 -2.69 1.60
CA LEU A 75 1.04 -1.92 2.27
C LEU A 75 0.81 -0.58 1.53
N GLY A 76 -0.25 0.14 1.89
CA GLY A 76 -0.51 1.47 1.39
C GLY A 76 -0.52 1.59 -0.14
N SER A 77 0.18 2.58 -0.69
CA SER A 77 0.20 2.85 -2.14
C SER A 77 0.82 1.71 -2.96
N ALA A 78 1.79 0.97 -2.40
CA ALA A 78 2.37 -0.20 -3.05
C ALA A 78 1.35 -1.34 -3.16
N ALA A 79 0.56 -1.58 -2.12
CA ALA A 79 -0.50 -2.57 -2.17
C ALA A 79 -1.61 -2.20 -3.16
N ARG A 80 -1.95 -0.91 -3.27
CA ARG A 80 -2.95 -0.41 -4.22
C ARG A 80 -2.46 -0.30 -5.66
N GLN A 81 -1.15 -0.52 -5.91
CA GLN A 81 -0.51 -0.30 -7.22
C GLN A 81 -0.67 1.13 -7.75
N GLU A 82 -0.50 2.10 -6.85
CA GLU A 82 -0.67 3.54 -7.09
C GLU A 82 0.60 4.33 -6.77
N GLN A 83 1.77 3.68 -6.82
CA GLN A 83 3.05 4.34 -6.57
C GLN A 83 3.37 5.35 -7.68
N THR A 84 4.08 6.41 -7.29
CA THR A 84 4.61 7.43 -8.19
C THR A 84 6.14 7.30 -8.30
N LEU A 85 6.81 8.30 -8.87
CA LEU A 85 8.26 8.27 -9.11
C LEU A 85 9.08 8.20 -7.80
N THR A 86 8.60 8.84 -6.75
CA THR A 86 9.15 8.73 -5.41
C THR A 86 8.18 7.92 -4.56
N THR A 87 8.66 6.85 -3.96
CA THR A 87 7.81 5.97 -3.16
C THR A 87 8.53 5.57 -1.88
N ASP A 88 7.76 5.60 -0.79
CA ASP A 88 8.22 5.13 0.50
C ASP A 88 8.05 3.61 0.58
N GLN A 89 8.81 2.98 1.45
CA GLN A 89 8.67 1.58 1.77
C GLN A 89 7.55 1.42 2.80
N ASP A 90 6.43 0.84 2.39
CA ASP A 90 5.38 0.38 3.29
C ASP A 90 5.23 -1.13 3.10
N ASN A 91 5.69 -1.93 4.06
CA ASN A 91 5.69 -3.38 3.96
C ASN A 91 5.63 -4.07 5.31
N GLY A 92 5.30 -5.36 5.31
CA GLY A 92 5.27 -6.23 6.47
C GLY A 92 5.71 -7.64 6.12
N LEU A 93 5.94 -8.44 7.15
CA LEU A 93 6.23 -9.86 7.03
C LEU A 93 5.25 -10.66 7.88
N ILE A 94 4.63 -11.66 7.25
CA ILE A 94 3.72 -12.63 7.89
C ILE A 94 4.43 -13.96 7.89
N PHE A 95 4.39 -14.70 8.99
CA PHE A 95 4.88 -16.07 9.04
C PHE A 95 3.94 -16.96 9.87
N THR A 96 4.01 -18.30 9.68
CA THR A 96 3.25 -19.25 10.50
C THR A 96 4.07 -19.65 11.72
N ALA A 97 3.40 -19.80 12.87
CA ALA A 97 3.96 -20.37 14.09
C ALA A 97 2.88 -21.17 14.81
N SER A 98 3.26 -22.22 15.55
CA SER A 98 2.33 -23.07 16.29
C SER A 98 1.90 -22.45 17.63
N ASP A 99 2.74 -21.60 18.21
CA ASP A 99 2.50 -20.91 19.47
C ASP A 99 3.35 -19.62 19.58
N GLU A 100 3.20 -18.92 20.70
CA GLU A 100 3.89 -17.64 20.96
C GLU A 100 5.42 -17.82 21.11
N ALA A 101 5.87 -18.94 21.68
CA ALA A 101 7.29 -19.21 21.87
C ALA A 101 7.98 -19.45 20.52
N GLU A 102 7.39 -20.25 19.64
CA GLU A 102 7.87 -20.46 18.28
C GLU A 102 7.79 -19.15 17.47
N ALA A 103 6.74 -18.35 17.66
CA ALA A 103 6.63 -17.07 16.98
C ALA A 103 7.81 -16.13 17.32
N GLU A 104 8.24 -16.10 18.57
CA GLU A 104 9.39 -15.30 18.99
C GLU A 104 10.72 -15.84 18.46
N GLU A 105 10.89 -17.18 18.46
CA GLU A 105 12.06 -17.83 17.88
C GLU A 105 12.16 -17.52 16.36
N LEU A 106 11.09 -17.72 15.62
CA LEU A 106 11.03 -17.45 14.18
C LEU A 106 11.25 -15.97 13.87
N ARG A 107 10.67 -15.06 14.67
CA ARG A 107 10.88 -13.62 14.53
C ARG A 107 12.34 -13.24 14.70
N SER A 108 13.07 -13.90 15.60
CA SER A 108 14.49 -13.66 15.80
C SER A 108 15.32 -13.91 14.53
N VAL A 109 14.84 -14.78 13.63
CA VAL A 109 15.46 -15.09 12.33
C VAL A 109 14.90 -14.21 11.22
N PHE A 110 13.57 -14.02 11.16
CA PHE A 110 12.96 -13.22 10.10
C PHE A 110 13.26 -11.73 10.21
N LEU A 111 13.41 -11.18 11.41
CA LEU A 111 13.63 -9.76 11.61
C LEU A 111 14.97 -9.25 11.03
N PRO A 112 16.12 -9.91 11.24
CA PRO A 112 17.37 -9.55 10.56
C PRO A 112 17.28 -9.66 9.03
N PHE A 113 16.61 -10.70 8.51
CA PHE A 113 16.33 -10.84 7.07
C PHE A 113 15.50 -9.66 6.54
N ALA A 114 14.43 -9.31 7.22
CA ALA A 114 13.57 -8.20 6.80
C ALA A 114 14.30 -6.85 6.83
N ARG A 115 15.16 -6.62 7.83
CA ARG A 115 16.03 -5.44 7.89
C ARG A 115 16.98 -5.35 6.71
N GLU A 116 17.56 -6.47 6.31
CA GLU A 116 18.45 -6.53 5.14
C GLU A 116 17.68 -6.23 3.85
N VAL A 117 16.46 -6.76 3.68
CA VAL A 117 15.58 -6.43 2.55
C VAL A 117 15.29 -4.93 2.52
N ASN A 118 14.85 -4.34 3.64
CA ASN A 118 14.56 -2.90 3.70
C ASN A 118 15.80 -2.05 3.39
N ARG A 119 16.99 -2.46 3.86
CA ARG A 119 18.23 -1.78 3.53
C ARG A 119 18.54 -1.83 2.04
N GLN A 120 18.45 -3.01 1.40
CA GLN A 120 18.69 -3.14 -0.04
C GLN A 120 17.65 -2.40 -0.88
N LEU A 121 16.40 -2.36 -0.47
CA LEU A 121 15.38 -1.52 -1.11
C LEU A 121 15.73 -0.02 -0.98
N SER A 122 16.24 0.40 0.17
CA SER A 122 16.72 1.78 0.38
C SER A 122 17.90 2.12 -0.53
N ASP A 123 18.86 1.22 -0.67
CA ASP A 123 19.99 1.37 -1.58
C ASP A 123 19.55 1.42 -3.05
N ALA A 124 18.40 0.81 -3.37
CA ALA A 124 17.76 0.86 -4.68
C ALA A 124 16.92 2.13 -4.92
N GLY A 125 16.83 3.04 -3.93
CA GLY A 125 16.12 4.32 -4.06
C GLY A 125 14.67 4.31 -3.55
N PHE A 126 14.22 3.22 -2.88
CA PHE A 126 12.94 3.23 -2.16
C PHE A 126 13.15 3.88 -0.80
N THR A 127 12.58 5.06 -0.59
CA THR A 127 12.74 5.82 0.65
C THR A 127 12.24 5.03 1.86
N LEU A 128 12.99 5.04 2.96
CA LEU A 128 12.51 4.46 4.22
C LEU A 128 11.26 5.17 4.69
N CYS A 129 10.27 4.42 5.18
CA CYS A 129 9.02 4.98 5.68
C CYS A 129 9.28 5.85 6.94
N PRO A 130 8.93 7.14 6.94
CA PRO A 130 9.09 7.99 8.13
C PRO A 130 8.32 7.48 9.37
N GLY A 131 7.23 6.75 9.13
CA GLY A 131 6.41 6.10 10.17
C GLY A 131 6.96 4.75 10.61
N ASP A 132 8.11 4.31 10.08
CA ASP A 132 8.73 3.00 10.35
C ASP A 132 7.78 1.82 10.11
N ILE A 133 6.92 1.94 9.06
CA ILE A 133 5.99 0.88 8.64
C ILE A 133 6.71 -0.05 7.66
N MET A 134 7.63 -0.82 8.19
CA MET A 134 8.50 -1.71 7.43
C MET A 134 8.68 -3.05 8.14
N ALA A 135 8.81 -4.12 7.37
CA ALA A 135 8.98 -5.48 7.89
C ALA A 135 10.22 -5.64 8.81
N GLY A 136 11.23 -4.76 8.66
CA GLY A 136 12.41 -4.69 9.54
C GLY A 136 12.11 -4.13 10.94
N ASN A 137 10.92 -3.57 11.17
CA ASN A 137 10.42 -3.20 12.48
C ASN A 137 9.73 -4.41 13.13
N ILE A 138 10.09 -4.71 14.38
CA ILE A 138 9.51 -5.82 15.15
C ILE A 138 7.98 -5.78 15.21
N LYS A 139 7.38 -4.58 15.15
CA LYS A 139 5.92 -4.39 15.15
C LYS A 139 5.24 -4.96 13.90
N TRP A 140 5.97 -5.12 12.79
CA TRP A 140 5.42 -5.49 11.49
C TRP A 140 6.02 -6.79 10.92
N CYS A 141 6.85 -7.48 11.73
CA CYS A 141 7.36 -8.83 11.52
C CYS A 141 6.65 -9.77 12.49
N ARG A 142 5.49 -10.33 12.08
CA ARG A 142 4.57 -11.01 12.99
C ARG A 142 4.14 -12.37 12.46
N SER A 143 3.74 -13.24 13.39
CA SER A 143 3.01 -14.45 13.02
C SER A 143 1.63 -14.10 12.44
N LEU A 144 1.03 -15.04 11.70
CA LEU A 144 -0.31 -14.88 11.14
C LEU A 144 -1.35 -14.61 12.24
N ASP A 145 -1.26 -15.34 13.34
CA ASP A 145 -2.19 -15.19 14.48
C ASP A 145 -2.05 -13.81 15.13
N GLU A 146 -0.83 -13.30 15.27
CA GLU A 146 -0.61 -11.94 15.78
C GLU A 146 -1.17 -10.87 14.84
N TRP A 147 -1.05 -11.04 13.50
CA TRP A 147 -1.67 -10.15 12.54
C TRP A 147 -3.20 -10.20 12.61
N VAL A 148 -3.78 -11.40 12.70
CA VAL A 148 -5.22 -11.62 12.88
C VAL A 148 -5.72 -10.90 14.14
N GLN A 149 -5.03 -11.09 15.27
CA GLN A 149 -5.40 -10.44 16.52
C GLN A 149 -5.27 -8.92 16.49
N LEU A 150 -4.23 -8.42 15.82
CA LEU A 150 -4.00 -6.98 15.64
C LEU A 150 -5.14 -6.33 14.84
N PHE A 151 -5.52 -6.90 13.69
CA PHE A 151 -6.62 -6.41 12.86
C PHE A 151 -7.97 -6.50 13.59
N TYR A 152 -8.20 -7.60 14.32
CA TYR A 152 -9.38 -7.75 15.16
C TYR A 152 -9.48 -6.63 16.19
N ASN A 153 -8.38 -6.33 16.88
CA ASN A 153 -8.35 -5.28 17.89
C ASN A 153 -8.61 -3.90 17.29
N TRP A 154 -8.05 -3.58 16.12
CA TRP A 154 -8.29 -2.27 15.46
C TRP A 154 -9.75 -2.05 15.11
N ILE A 155 -10.45 -3.10 14.67
CA ILE A 155 -11.86 -2.99 14.30
C ILE A 155 -12.76 -2.93 15.54
N HIS A 156 -12.48 -3.73 16.57
CA HIS A 156 -13.36 -3.86 17.74
C HIS A 156 -13.03 -2.91 18.89
N LYS A 157 -11.83 -2.32 18.88
CA LYS A 157 -11.35 -1.32 19.83
C LYS A 157 -10.71 -0.14 19.06
N PRO A 158 -11.49 0.67 18.35
CA PRO A 158 -10.99 1.69 17.45
C PRO A 158 -10.47 2.91 18.22
N GLU A 159 -9.22 2.86 18.63
CA GLU A 159 -8.47 3.98 19.19
C GLU A 159 -7.87 4.85 18.04
N PRO A 160 -7.45 6.10 18.30
CA PRO A 160 -6.89 6.97 17.26
C PRO A 160 -5.70 6.35 16.49
N GLU A 161 -4.80 5.64 17.19
CA GLU A 161 -3.68 4.92 16.56
C GLU A 161 -4.17 3.78 15.68
N ALA A 162 -5.19 3.04 16.12
CA ALA A 162 -5.81 1.97 15.34
C ALA A 162 -6.41 2.49 14.03
N LEU A 163 -7.08 3.64 14.08
CA LEU A 163 -7.65 4.29 12.89
C LEU A 163 -6.56 4.74 11.91
N LEU A 164 -5.48 5.30 12.41
CA LEU A 164 -4.34 5.68 11.56
C LEU A 164 -3.74 4.45 10.88
N ASN A 165 -3.44 3.41 11.64
CA ASN A 165 -2.89 2.17 11.12
C ASN A 165 -3.83 1.50 10.11
N ALA A 166 -5.12 1.47 10.35
CA ALA A 166 -6.11 0.91 9.44
C ALA A 166 -6.09 1.58 8.05
N THR A 167 -5.74 2.87 7.97
CA THR A 167 -5.61 3.57 6.67
C THR A 167 -4.43 3.09 5.84
N ILE A 168 -3.47 2.38 6.43
CA ILE A 168 -2.27 1.86 5.77
C ILE A 168 -2.37 0.34 5.62
N PHE A 169 -2.64 -0.37 6.70
CA PHE A 169 -2.55 -1.83 6.75
C PHE A 169 -3.75 -2.56 6.13
N PHE A 170 -4.92 -1.91 6.02
CA PHE A 170 -6.06 -2.49 5.32
C PHE A 170 -5.95 -2.35 3.79
N ASP A 171 -4.92 -1.67 3.32
CA ASP A 171 -4.41 -1.76 1.96
C ASP A 171 -3.22 -2.72 1.99
N LEU A 172 -3.48 -4.02 2.06
CA LEU A 172 -2.49 -5.08 2.12
C LEU A 172 -2.55 -5.91 0.83
N ARG A 173 -1.39 -6.24 0.28
CA ARG A 173 -1.27 -7.13 -0.88
C ARG A 173 -0.02 -8.01 -0.76
N PRO A 174 -0.15 -9.35 -0.95
CA PRO A 174 1.00 -10.23 -0.93
C PRO A 174 1.94 -9.93 -2.11
N LEU A 175 3.24 -10.03 -1.87
CA LEU A 175 4.26 -9.77 -2.87
C LEU A 175 5.14 -10.98 -3.16
N TYR A 176 5.62 -11.68 -2.13
CA TYR A 176 6.57 -12.78 -2.25
C TYR A 176 6.42 -13.81 -1.14
N GLY A 177 6.69 -15.09 -1.43
CA GLY A 177 6.58 -16.21 -0.50
C GLY A 177 5.24 -16.92 -0.61
N ASP A 178 4.68 -17.35 0.50
CA ASP A 178 3.38 -18.02 0.58
C ASP A 178 2.24 -16.98 0.58
N LEU A 179 1.69 -16.71 -0.61
CA LEU A 179 0.68 -15.66 -0.81
C LEU A 179 -0.64 -15.95 -0.09
N ASP A 180 -0.92 -17.22 0.25
CA ASP A 180 -2.16 -17.62 0.90
C ASP A 180 -2.28 -17.08 2.33
N LEU A 181 -1.16 -16.79 2.99
CA LEU A 181 -1.16 -16.17 4.32
C LEU A 181 -1.86 -14.80 4.33
N ALA A 182 -1.65 -13.99 3.29
CA ALA A 182 -2.36 -12.72 3.16
C ALA A 182 -3.85 -12.90 2.86
N SER A 183 -4.22 -13.97 2.16
CA SER A 183 -5.62 -14.29 1.86
C SER A 183 -6.43 -14.55 3.12
N VAL A 184 -5.83 -15.18 4.14
CA VAL A 184 -6.47 -15.36 5.45
C VAL A 184 -6.81 -14.01 6.10
N LEU A 185 -5.87 -13.05 6.08
CA LEU A 185 -6.12 -11.71 6.62
C LEU A 185 -7.22 -10.99 5.86
N HIS A 186 -7.24 -11.06 4.54
CA HIS A 186 -8.29 -10.47 3.69
C HIS A 186 -9.67 -11.04 4.01
N GLN A 187 -9.80 -12.37 4.16
CA GLN A 187 -11.06 -13.01 4.51
C GLN A 187 -11.55 -12.58 5.90
N LYS A 188 -10.67 -12.54 6.88
CA LYS A 188 -10.99 -12.08 8.23
C LYS A 188 -11.41 -10.61 8.24
N LEU A 189 -10.67 -9.75 7.54
CA LEU A 189 -10.98 -8.34 7.41
C LEU A 189 -12.37 -8.14 6.79
N ALA A 190 -12.69 -8.79 5.68
CA ALA A 190 -13.98 -8.72 5.03
C ALA A 190 -15.11 -9.24 5.94
N GLN A 191 -14.90 -10.34 6.67
CA GLN A 191 -15.85 -10.88 7.62
C GLN A 191 -16.17 -9.91 8.76
N TRP A 192 -15.15 -9.29 9.33
CA TRP A 192 -15.33 -8.39 10.49
C TRP A 192 -15.86 -7.03 10.09
N SER A 193 -15.37 -6.44 9.01
CA SER A 193 -15.74 -5.09 8.58
C SER A 193 -17.15 -5.00 8.00
N GLY A 194 -17.65 -6.06 7.36
CA GLY A 194 -19.04 -6.13 6.86
C GLY A 194 -20.09 -6.37 7.93
N GLY A 195 -19.69 -6.62 9.19
CA GLY A 195 -20.60 -6.90 10.30
C GLY A 195 -21.11 -5.66 11.04
N SER A 196 -22.20 -5.82 11.80
CA SER A 196 -22.76 -4.74 12.64
C SER A 196 -21.79 -4.25 13.73
N SER A 197 -20.87 -5.11 14.17
CA SER A 197 -19.84 -4.78 15.18
C SER A 197 -18.81 -3.76 14.70
N ALA A 198 -18.60 -3.64 13.38
CA ALA A 198 -17.66 -2.70 12.79
C ALA A 198 -18.25 -1.29 12.53
N GLN A 199 -19.53 -1.07 12.77
CA GLN A 199 -20.16 0.23 12.43
C GLN A 199 -19.51 1.43 13.11
N ILE A 200 -19.11 1.29 14.38
CA ILE A 200 -18.42 2.35 15.12
C ILE A 200 -17.06 2.64 14.47
N PHE A 201 -16.30 1.59 14.17
CA PHE A 201 -15.02 1.69 13.50
C PHE A 201 -15.14 2.37 12.13
N LEU A 202 -16.07 1.93 11.27
CA LEU A 202 -16.31 2.51 9.94
C LEU A 202 -16.76 3.97 10.03
N ARG A 203 -17.61 4.31 11.01
CA ARG A 203 -18.02 5.70 11.26
C ARG A 203 -16.83 6.58 11.65
N LEU A 204 -15.96 6.10 12.52
CA LEU A 204 -14.75 6.83 12.93
C LEU A 204 -13.77 6.99 11.77
N MET A 205 -13.59 5.95 10.94
CA MET A 205 -12.81 6.07 9.70
C MET A 205 -13.39 7.13 8.77
N ALA A 206 -14.72 7.14 8.56
CA ALA A 206 -15.38 8.14 7.73
C ALA A 206 -15.23 9.56 8.29
N THR A 207 -15.38 9.73 9.61
CA THR A 207 -15.15 11.02 10.28
C THR A 207 -13.71 11.49 10.08
N ASN A 208 -12.73 10.60 10.22
CA ASN A 208 -11.32 10.93 9.99
C ASN A 208 -11.03 11.26 8.51
N ALA A 209 -11.64 10.55 7.57
CA ALA A 209 -11.50 10.83 6.15
C ALA A 209 -12.04 12.22 5.76
N LEU A 210 -13.16 12.63 6.36
CA LEU A 210 -13.80 13.93 6.13
C LEU A 210 -12.99 15.13 6.71
N THR A 211 -11.95 14.89 7.49
CA THR A 211 -11.02 15.97 7.92
C THR A 211 -10.11 16.44 6.78
N ALA A 212 -9.98 15.67 5.71
CA ALA A 212 -9.24 16.07 4.53
C ALA A 212 -10.17 16.86 3.58
N GLU A 213 -10.14 18.17 3.71
CA GLU A 213 -10.91 19.05 2.83
C GLU A 213 -10.16 19.31 1.52
N PRO A 214 -10.86 19.30 0.35
CA PRO A 214 -10.25 19.74 -0.90
C PRO A 214 -9.74 21.18 -0.76
N PRO A 215 -8.60 21.55 -1.36
CA PRO A 215 -8.03 22.88 -1.23
C PRO A 215 -8.76 23.87 -2.18
N ILE A 216 -10.08 24.01 -1.98
CA ILE A 216 -10.95 24.87 -2.78
C ILE A 216 -11.51 25.96 -1.86
N GLY A 217 -11.24 27.22 -2.17
CA GLY A 217 -11.75 28.36 -1.46
C GLY A 217 -13.26 28.60 -1.69
N PHE A 218 -13.84 29.48 -0.91
CA PHE A 218 -15.27 29.80 -0.97
C PHE A 218 -15.72 30.31 -2.35
N THR A 219 -14.84 30.96 -3.10
CA THR A 219 -15.06 31.48 -4.46
C THR A 219 -14.74 30.45 -5.56
N GLY A 220 -14.32 29.22 -5.18
CA GLY A 220 -13.95 28.16 -6.10
C GLY A 220 -12.49 28.22 -6.57
N ASP A 221 -11.71 29.17 -6.06
CA ASP A 221 -10.27 29.29 -6.30
C ASP A 221 -9.48 28.22 -5.52
N ILE A 222 -8.31 27.89 -6.04
CA ILE A 222 -7.44 26.89 -5.42
C ILE A 222 -6.67 27.55 -4.27
N VAL A 223 -6.80 27.00 -3.06
CA VAL A 223 -6.06 27.40 -1.87
C VAL A 223 -4.69 26.70 -1.88
N THR A 224 -3.62 27.49 -1.79
CA THR A 224 -2.24 26.99 -1.79
C THR A 224 -1.60 27.18 -0.42
N GLU A 225 -0.78 26.20 -0.01
CA GLU A 225 0.13 26.35 1.10
C GLU A 225 1.38 27.14 0.66
N LYS A 226 2.07 27.80 1.61
CA LYS A 226 3.30 28.55 1.34
C LYS A 226 4.49 27.84 1.98
N ASP A 227 5.55 27.66 1.19
CA ASP A 227 6.87 27.28 1.68
C ASP A 227 7.89 28.36 1.19
N GLY A 228 8.29 29.24 2.10
CA GLY A 228 9.11 30.40 1.75
C GLY A 228 8.42 31.32 0.74
N LYS A 229 8.96 31.41 -0.50
CA LYS A 229 8.41 32.21 -1.59
C LYS A 229 7.49 31.42 -2.51
N ASP A 230 7.52 30.10 -2.43
CA ASP A 230 6.78 29.21 -3.32
C ASP A 230 5.39 28.92 -2.78
N ARG A 231 4.47 28.66 -3.69
CA ARG A 231 3.12 28.20 -3.39
C ARG A 231 2.96 26.80 -3.96
N PHE A 232 2.47 25.89 -3.13
CA PHE A 232 2.24 24.50 -3.54
C PHE A 232 0.91 23.96 -3.02
N ILE A 233 0.50 22.83 -3.59
CA ILE A 233 -0.64 22.04 -3.13
C ILE A 233 -0.13 20.62 -2.92
N ASP A 234 -0.35 20.06 -1.73
CA ASP A 234 -0.13 18.65 -1.50
C ASP A 234 -1.28 17.84 -2.12
N ILE A 235 -1.08 17.44 -3.39
CA ILE A 235 -2.06 16.65 -4.16
C ILE A 235 -2.26 15.26 -3.53
N LYS A 236 -1.23 14.68 -2.86
CA LYS A 236 -1.36 13.42 -2.15
C LYS A 236 -2.36 13.56 -0.98
N LYS A 237 -2.19 14.59 -0.18
CA LYS A 237 -2.96 14.82 1.04
C LYS A 237 -4.39 15.32 0.75
N PHE A 238 -4.52 16.32 -0.11
CA PHE A 238 -5.78 17.02 -0.35
C PHE A 238 -6.53 16.58 -1.61
N GLY A 239 -5.94 15.69 -2.41
CA GLY A 239 -6.54 15.15 -3.61
C GLY A 239 -6.68 13.63 -3.54
N ILE A 240 -5.60 12.89 -3.78
CA ILE A 240 -5.64 11.41 -3.89
C ILE A 240 -6.19 10.73 -2.64
N ARG A 241 -5.84 11.20 -1.44
CA ARG A 241 -6.28 10.62 -0.17
C ARG A 241 -7.81 10.53 -0.08
N ILE A 242 -8.53 11.54 -0.57
CA ILE A 242 -10.00 11.57 -0.52
C ILE A 242 -10.59 10.36 -1.27
N PHE A 243 -10.09 10.08 -2.49
CA PHE A 243 -10.55 8.92 -3.28
C PHE A 243 -10.19 7.60 -2.61
N VAL A 244 -8.97 7.48 -2.12
CA VAL A 244 -8.46 6.27 -1.46
C VAL A 244 -9.26 5.96 -0.19
N ASP A 245 -9.49 6.96 0.66
CA ASP A 245 -10.23 6.78 1.91
C ASP A 245 -11.70 6.44 1.64
N ALA A 246 -12.35 7.11 0.68
CA ALA A 246 -13.72 6.80 0.28
C ALA A 246 -13.83 5.35 -0.25
N ALA A 247 -12.98 4.96 -1.20
CA ALA A 247 -12.97 3.60 -1.74
C ALA A 247 -12.72 2.53 -0.68
N ARG A 248 -11.79 2.79 0.27
CA ARG A 248 -11.48 1.87 1.37
C ARG A 248 -12.69 1.68 2.29
N ILE A 249 -13.33 2.78 2.72
CA ILE A 249 -14.48 2.73 3.62
C ILE A 249 -15.66 2.01 2.96
N MET A 250 -15.95 2.31 1.70
CA MET A 250 -16.99 1.61 0.92
C MET A 250 -16.69 0.11 0.81
N ALA A 251 -15.45 -0.24 0.45
CA ALA A 251 -15.03 -1.64 0.31
C ALA A 251 -15.14 -2.41 1.62
N LEU A 252 -14.63 -1.85 2.72
CA LEU A 252 -14.74 -2.45 4.05
C LEU A 252 -16.20 -2.65 4.46
N SER A 253 -17.05 -1.64 4.28
CA SER A 253 -18.48 -1.72 4.60
C SER A 253 -19.22 -2.77 3.76
N ALA A 254 -18.81 -2.98 2.52
CA ALA A 254 -19.38 -3.97 1.60
C ALA A 254 -18.71 -5.37 1.68
N GLY A 255 -17.71 -5.55 2.56
CA GLY A 255 -16.96 -6.81 2.66
C GLY A 255 -16.10 -7.12 1.43
N VAL A 256 -15.65 -6.09 0.69
CA VAL A 256 -14.79 -6.22 -0.49
C VAL A 256 -13.31 -6.24 -0.05
N PRO A 257 -12.58 -7.34 -0.26
CA PRO A 257 -11.24 -7.51 0.27
C PRO A 257 -10.13 -6.87 -0.57
N ASP A 258 -10.44 -6.41 -1.78
CA ASP A 258 -9.45 -5.86 -2.71
C ASP A 258 -8.75 -4.62 -2.13
N ALA A 259 -7.46 -4.45 -2.41
CA ALA A 259 -6.70 -3.26 -2.00
C ALA A 259 -6.77 -2.12 -3.04
N ASP A 260 -6.88 -2.44 -4.31
CA ASP A 260 -6.88 -1.52 -5.44
C ASP A 260 -8.08 -0.56 -5.40
N THR A 261 -7.83 0.76 -5.48
CA THR A 261 -8.86 1.79 -5.34
C THR A 261 -9.90 1.72 -6.47
N ARG A 262 -9.47 1.46 -7.71
CA ARG A 262 -10.38 1.32 -8.85
C ARG A 262 -11.32 0.13 -8.65
N THR A 263 -10.77 -1.02 -8.29
CA THR A 263 -11.54 -2.25 -8.04
C THR A 263 -12.53 -2.06 -6.89
N ARG A 264 -12.13 -1.36 -5.83
CA ARG A 264 -13.02 -1.00 -4.72
C ARG A 264 -14.21 -0.16 -5.17
N PHE A 265 -14.01 0.89 -5.96
CA PHE A 265 -15.12 1.68 -6.50
C PHE A 265 -16.03 0.87 -7.41
N LEU A 266 -15.48 0.03 -8.28
CA LEU A 266 -16.26 -0.82 -9.19
C LEU A 266 -17.13 -1.84 -8.43
N LYS A 267 -16.57 -2.47 -7.37
CA LYS A 267 -17.27 -3.53 -6.63
C LYS A 267 -18.20 -2.98 -5.53
N ALA A 268 -17.78 -1.97 -4.80
CA ALA A 268 -18.50 -1.46 -3.65
C ALA A 268 -19.37 -0.23 -3.98
N GLY A 269 -18.98 0.61 -4.94
CA GLY A 269 -19.69 1.85 -5.29
C GLY A 269 -21.20 1.70 -5.54
N PRO A 270 -21.66 0.66 -6.28
CA PRO A 270 -23.09 0.45 -6.50
C PRO A 270 -23.90 0.29 -5.22
N ALA A 271 -23.35 -0.33 -4.17
CA ALA A 271 -24.03 -0.47 -2.88
C ALA A 271 -24.22 0.87 -2.15
N PHE A 272 -23.48 1.90 -2.55
CA PHE A 272 -23.59 3.28 -2.04
C PHE A 272 -24.32 4.22 -3.02
N GLY A 273 -25.01 3.68 -4.02
CA GLY A 273 -25.82 4.45 -4.97
C GLY A 273 -25.02 5.07 -6.12
N MET A 274 -23.74 4.74 -6.28
CA MET A 274 -22.96 5.20 -7.44
C MET A 274 -23.38 4.42 -8.68
N ASN A 275 -23.79 5.13 -9.72
CA ASN A 275 -23.99 4.53 -11.04
C ASN A 275 -22.66 4.47 -11.82
N GLU A 276 -22.66 3.83 -12.98
CA GLU A 276 -21.48 3.65 -13.82
C GLU A 276 -20.81 5.00 -14.19
N ARG A 277 -21.59 6.01 -14.52
CA ARG A 277 -21.11 7.35 -14.85
C ARG A 277 -20.42 8.03 -13.66
N ASP A 278 -20.98 7.86 -12.45
CA ASP A 278 -20.38 8.41 -11.23
C ASP A 278 -19.02 7.75 -10.94
N ILE A 279 -18.94 6.43 -11.10
CA ILE A 279 -17.71 5.66 -10.92
C ILE A 279 -16.67 6.08 -11.95
N GLU A 280 -17.03 6.17 -13.23
CA GLU A 280 -16.14 6.62 -14.30
C GLU A 280 -15.62 8.03 -14.07
N ALA A 281 -16.50 8.98 -13.68
CA ALA A 281 -16.11 10.35 -13.38
C ALA A 281 -15.13 10.40 -12.18
N THR A 282 -15.39 9.64 -11.14
CA THR A 282 -14.54 9.53 -9.94
C THR A 282 -13.14 9.00 -10.30
N LEU A 283 -13.09 7.91 -11.06
CA LEU A 283 -11.83 7.29 -11.50
C LEU A 283 -11.08 8.19 -12.49
N GLY A 284 -11.79 8.92 -13.35
CA GLY A 284 -11.21 9.91 -14.26
C GLY A 284 -10.55 11.06 -13.51
N ALA A 285 -11.21 11.61 -12.49
CA ALA A 285 -10.67 12.67 -11.64
C ALA A 285 -9.42 12.19 -10.87
N MET A 286 -9.48 11.00 -10.26
CA MET A 286 -8.33 10.41 -9.58
C MET A 286 -7.14 10.22 -10.54
N SER A 287 -7.40 9.69 -11.75
CA SER A 287 -6.37 9.50 -12.77
C SER A 287 -5.72 10.82 -13.21
N ALA A 288 -6.48 11.91 -13.31
CA ALA A 288 -5.94 13.24 -13.61
C ALA A 288 -4.98 13.71 -12.50
N LEU A 289 -5.35 13.55 -11.24
CA LEU A 289 -4.49 13.88 -10.10
C LEU A 289 -3.23 13.00 -10.03
N GLN A 290 -3.34 11.71 -10.33
CA GLN A 290 -2.20 10.80 -10.41
C GLN A 290 -1.21 11.25 -11.48
N ARG A 291 -1.69 11.71 -12.65
CA ARG A 291 -0.82 12.22 -13.71
C ARG A 291 -0.04 13.48 -13.30
N ILE A 292 -0.64 14.36 -12.52
CA ILE A 292 0.04 15.57 -12.01
C ILE A 292 1.16 15.21 -11.03
N ARG A 293 1.07 14.06 -10.36
CA ARG A 293 2.06 13.60 -9.38
C ARG A 293 3.24 12.81 -9.99
N LEU A 294 3.16 12.43 -11.24
CA LEU A 294 4.23 11.77 -12.00
C LEU A 294 5.18 12.80 -12.62
#